data_75b0d75cabffcf8dc14fa4257320a478
#
_entry.id   75b0d75cabffcf8dc14fa4257320a478
#
_cell.length_a   1.000
_cell.length_b   1.000
_cell.length_c   1.000
_cell.angle_alpha   90.00
_cell.angle_beta   90.00
_cell.angle_gamma   90.00
#
_symmetry.space_group_name_H-M   'P 1'
#
loop_
_entity.id
_entity.type
_entity.pdbx_description
1 polymer ?
#
loop_
_entity_poly.entity_id
_entity_poly.type
_entity_poly.pdbx_seq_one_letter_code
_entity_poly.pdbx_strand_id
1 'polypeptide(L)'
;MQDFKVDFLTKNCKQIYQRKKHVILGISPFTSKYNESYIRKIIQWANSNFDDFSILLAGEESKNLLECLGYSSSKANQKVRKEIKRQIRFCEDEIIKCNKTITNRIHRFSDFKNNISYIDIYKTIVDQFNTDSNFKNSCLKMSLQALQSKGKNVNTSIEITDETLEYAAQYVLAELPFFLNANPIINTQETLMAYHAPWELGTNIINDQFNLKMNEKQGYIILTEKGDNYVKSV
;
A
#
# COMPACT_ATOMS: atom_id res chain seq x y z
N MET A 1 0.93 -17.22 -19.65
CA MET A 1 0.68 -15.88 -20.23
C MET A 1 0.92 -14.82 -19.17
N GLN A 2 1.69 -13.77 -19.46
CA GLN A 2 1.82 -12.67 -18.49
C GLN A 2 0.53 -11.84 -18.53
N ASP A 3 -0.29 -11.95 -17.51
CA ASP A 3 -1.57 -11.21 -17.41
C ASP A 3 -1.38 -9.73 -17.07
N PHE A 4 -0.15 -9.34 -16.70
CA PHE A 4 0.18 -7.99 -16.28
C PHE A 4 1.28 -7.36 -17.14
N LYS A 5 1.13 -6.06 -17.38
CA LYS A 5 2.19 -5.14 -17.76
C LYS A 5 2.83 -4.62 -16.49
N VAL A 6 4.17 -4.52 -16.48
CA VAL A 6 4.94 -3.99 -15.36
C VAL A 6 5.57 -2.67 -15.77
N ASP A 7 5.23 -1.60 -15.08
CA ASP A 7 5.83 -0.28 -15.28
C ASP A 7 6.80 0.01 -14.11
N PHE A 8 7.99 0.47 -14.45
CA PHE A 8 9.07 0.77 -13.50
C PHE A 8 9.21 2.27 -13.32
N LEU A 9 9.28 2.75 -12.08
CA LEU A 9 9.48 4.18 -11.81
C LEU A 9 10.93 4.63 -11.98
N THR A 10 11.90 3.74 -11.73
CA THR A 10 13.33 4.03 -11.85
C THR A 10 14.11 2.89 -12.48
N LYS A 11 15.38 3.17 -12.88
CA LYS A 11 16.31 2.12 -13.32
C LYS A 11 16.59 1.10 -12.21
N ASN A 12 16.70 1.56 -10.95
CA ASN A 12 16.91 0.69 -9.80
C ASN A 12 15.73 -0.28 -9.62
N CYS A 13 14.49 0.19 -9.73
CA CYS A 13 13.31 -0.69 -9.67
C CYS A 13 13.37 -1.80 -10.73
N LYS A 14 13.82 -1.47 -11.95
CA LYS A 14 14.00 -2.46 -13.03
C LYS A 14 15.11 -3.46 -12.70
N GLN A 15 16.22 -3.02 -12.11
CA GLN A 15 17.32 -3.89 -11.72
C GLN A 15 16.93 -4.87 -10.62
N ILE A 16 16.21 -4.39 -9.57
CA ILE A 16 15.69 -5.27 -8.51
C ILE A 16 14.69 -6.27 -9.11
N TYR A 17 13.80 -5.82 -9.99
CA TYR A 17 12.86 -6.71 -10.68
C TYR A 17 13.56 -7.83 -11.47
N GLN A 18 14.67 -7.53 -12.13
CA GLN A 18 15.43 -8.52 -12.92
C GLN A 18 16.06 -9.61 -12.06
N ARG A 19 16.39 -9.31 -10.80
CA ARG A 19 16.94 -10.30 -9.85
C ARG A 19 15.89 -11.26 -9.29
N LYS A 20 14.60 -10.94 -9.41
CA LYS A 20 13.47 -11.83 -9.07
C LYS A 20 13.45 -12.36 -7.63
N LYS A 21 14.09 -11.67 -6.67
CA LYS A 21 14.24 -12.18 -5.31
C LYS A 21 12.94 -12.15 -4.53
N HIS A 22 12.36 -10.95 -4.36
CA HIS A 22 11.18 -10.78 -3.52
C HIS A 22 10.28 -9.65 -4.01
N VAL A 23 8.95 -9.81 -3.84
CA VAL A 23 7.95 -8.77 -4.09
C VAL A 23 6.93 -8.70 -2.97
N ILE A 24 6.54 -7.48 -2.59
CA ILE A 24 5.41 -7.21 -1.69
C ILE A 24 4.21 -6.81 -2.56
N LEU A 25 3.11 -7.51 -2.39
CA LEU A 25 1.83 -7.16 -2.99
C LEU A 25 1.04 -6.27 -2.04
N GLY A 26 0.96 -4.97 -2.33
CA GLY A 26 0.14 -4.03 -1.56
C GLY A 26 -1.33 -4.18 -1.92
N ILE A 27 -2.18 -4.44 -0.92
CA ILE A 27 -3.63 -4.61 -1.11
C ILE A 27 -4.37 -3.55 -0.29
N SER A 28 -4.96 -2.58 -0.99
CA SER A 28 -5.76 -1.53 -0.36
C SER A 28 -7.17 -2.02 0.01
N PRO A 29 -7.70 -1.63 1.17
CA PRO A 29 -9.05 -1.97 1.58
C PRO A 29 -10.09 -1.11 0.87
N PHE A 30 -11.31 -1.59 0.82
CA PHE A 30 -12.49 -0.85 0.35
C PHE A 30 -12.41 -0.33 -1.09
N THR A 31 -11.66 -1.00 -1.94
CA THR A 31 -11.63 -0.75 -3.38
C THR A 31 -12.13 -1.96 -4.15
N SER A 32 -12.96 -1.75 -5.17
CA SER A 32 -13.49 -2.81 -6.03
C SER A 32 -12.41 -3.54 -6.82
N LYS A 33 -11.24 -2.90 -7.02
CA LYS A 33 -10.11 -3.53 -7.72
C LYS A 33 -9.64 -4.80 -7.01
N TYR A 34 -9.51 -4.78 -5.68
CA TYR A 34 -9.04 -5.95 -4.92
C TYR A 34 -10.17 -6.93 -4.58
N ASN A 35 -10.89 -7.37 -5.62
CA ASN A 35 -11.79 -8.51 -5.54
C ASN A 35 -11.01 -9.84 -5.55
N GLU A 36 -11.72 -10.94 -5.31
CA GLU A 36 -11.11 -12.27 -5.25
C GLU A 36 -10.33 -12.65 -6.51
N SER A 37 -10.90 -12.38 -7.68
CA SER A 37 -10.26 -12.71 -8.96
C SER A 37 -8.94 -11.96 -9.15
N TYR A 38 -8.91 -10.65 -8.84
CA TYR A 38 -7.70 -9.85 -8.97
C TYR A 38 -6.63 -10.26 -7.95
N ILE A 39 -7.01 -10.50 -6.69
CA ILE A 39 -6.08 -10.97 -5.64
C ILE A 39 -5.43 -12.29 -6.07
N ARG A 40 -6.20 -13.24 -6.59
CA ARG A 40 -5.67 -14.50 -7.11
C ARG A 40 -4.66 -14.28 -8.24
N LYS A 41 -5.00 -13.45 -9.22
CA LYS A 41 -4.11 -13.16 -10.35
C LYS A 41 -2.78 -12.54 -9.93
N ILE A 42 -2.78 -11.56 -9.01
CA ILE A 42 -1.54 -10.92 -8.55
C ILE A 42 -0.66 -11.89 -7.75
N ILE A 43 -1.26 -12.79 -6.96
CA ILE A 43 -0.51 -13.82 -6.22
C ILE A 43 0.10 -14.83 -7.18
N GLN A 44 -0.65 -15.31 -8.17
CA GLN A 44 -0.14 -16.22 -9.22
C GLN A 44 1.00 -15.57 -10.01
N TRP A 45 0.83 -14.28 -10.35
CA TRP A 45 1.87 -13.51 -11.01
C TRP A 45 3.13 -13.41 -10.14
N ALA A 46 3.02 -13.09 -8.85
CA ALA A 46 4.14 -13.01 -7.93
C ALA A 46 4.85 -14.36 -7.81
N ASN A 47 4.11 -15.43 -7.59
CA ASN A 47 4.63 -16.78 -7.49
C ASN A 47 5.36 -17.25 -8.77
N SER A 48 4.91 -16.80 -9.95
CA SER A 48 5.51 -17.18 -11.24
C SER A 48 6.74 -16.33 -11.62
N ASN A 49 6.91 -15.17 -10.99
CA ASN A 49 7.92 -14.19 -11.39
C ASN A 49 9.02 -13.95 -10.34
N PHE A 50 8.83 -14.39 -9.08
CA PHE A 50 9.78 -14.15 -8.00
C PHE A 50 10.06 -15.43 -7.23
N ASP A 51 11.25 -15.49 -6.61
CA ASP A 51 11.66 -16.58 -5.72
C ASP A 51 10.72 -16.64 -4.50
N ASP A 52 10.35 -15.45 -3.99
CA ASP A 52 9.45 -15.32 -2.86
C ASP A 52 8.59 -14.04 -2.93
N PHE A 53 7.48 -14.00 -2.16
CA PHE A 53 6.60 -12.85 -2.08
C PHE A 53 5.94 -12.73 -0.72
N SER A 54 5.56 -11.50 -0.38
CA SER A 54 4.71 -11.17 0.77
C SER A 54 3.50 -10.36 0.33
N ILE A 55 2.47 -10.37 1.16
CA ILE A 55 1.25 -9.59 0.98
C ILE A 55 1.17 -8.58 2.12
N LEU A 56 0.99 -7.32 1.79
CA LEU A 56 0.83 -6.24 2.75
C LEU A 56 -0.59 -5.70 2.67
N LEU A 57 -1.35 -5.94 3.72
CA LEU A 57 -2.70 -5.41 3.89
C LEU A 57 -2.64 -4.13 4.72
N ALA A 58 -3.50 -3.18 4.41
CA ALA A 58 -3.75 -2.11 5.34
C ALA A 58 -4.29 -2.68 6.65
N GLY A 59 -3.74 -2.25 7.74
CA GLY A 59 -4.17 -2.71 9.06
C GLY A 59 -5.41 -1.96 9.58
N GLU A 60 -5.45 -1.86 10.90
CA GLU A 60 -6.53 -1.14 11.61
C GLU A 60 -6.52 0.37 11.31
N GLU A 61 -5.41 0.90 10.79
CA GLU A 61 -5.25 2.30 10.39
C GLU A 61 -6.27 2.73 9.33
N SER A 62 -6.76 1.79 8.53
CA SER A 62 -7.80 2.06 7.53
C SER A 62 -9.16 2.48 8.13
N LYS A 63 -9.38 2.28 9.44
CA LYS A 63 -10.57 2.78 10.13
C LYS A 63 -10.67 4.30 10.09
N ASN A 64 -9.51 4.99 10.14
CA ASN A 64 -9.47 6.45 10.15
C ASN A 64 -10.17 7.03 8.92
N LEU A 65 -10.00 6.39 7.75
CA LEU A 65 -10.70 6.79 6.53
C LEU A 65 -12.23 6.64 6.64
N LEU A 66 -12.72 5.60 7.31
CA LEU A 66 -14.15 5.38 7.50
C LEU A 66 -14.73 6.34 8.54
N GLU A 67 -14.00 6.63 9.61
CA GLU A 67 -14.39 7.61 10.62
C GLU A 67 -14.50 9.01 10.01
N CYS A 68 -13.53 9.39 9.16
CA CYS A 68 -13.61 10.63 8.38
C CYS A 68 -14.79 10.67 7.41
N LEU A 69 -15.34 9.54 7.01
CA LEU A 69 -16.54 9.42 6.20
C LEU A 69 -17.83 9.31 7.06
N GLY A 70 -17.77 9.67 8.35
CA GLY A 70 -18.91 9.74 9.26
C GLY A 70 -19.37 8.41 9.86
N TYR A 71 -18.60 7.34 9.72
CA TYR A 71 -18.89 6.10 10.44
C TYR A 71 -18.49 6.24 11.91
N SER A 72 -19.37 5.76 12.82
CA SER A 72 -18.95 5.64 14.22
C SER A 72 -17.75 4.68 14.34
N SER A 73 -16.90 4.89 15.35
CA SER A 73 -15.71 4.08 15.59
C SER A 73 -16.02 2.57 15.65
N SER A 74 -17.12 2.20 16.28
CA SER A 74 -17.59 0.80 16.34
C SER A 74 -17.90 0.24 14.97
N LYS A 75 -18.66 0.97 14.13
CA LYS A 75 -19.00 0.56 12.76
C LYS A 75 -17.77 0.53 11.86
N ALA A 76 -16.87 1.51 11.97
CA ALA A 76 -15.61 1.55 11.24
C ALA A 76 -14.76 0.31 11.54
N ASN A 77 -14.54 0.01 12.82
CA ASN A 77 -13.81 -1.18 13.26
C ASN A 77 -14.45 -2.48 12.74
N GLN A 78 -15.76 -2.61 12.80
CA GLN A 78 -16.46 -3.80 12.29
C GLN A 78 -16.24 -3.97 10.77
N LYS A 79 -16.37 -2.89 10.00
CA LYS A 79 -16.16 -2.91 8.54
C LYS A 79 -14.71 -3.27 8.19
N VAL A 80 -13.73 -2.67 8.87
CA VAL A 80 -12.30 -2.95 8.67
C VAL A 80 -12.00 -4.41 8.96
N ARG A 81 -12.42 -4.94 10.10
CA ARG A 81 -12.21 -6.36 10.46
C ARG A 81 -12.84 -7.31 9.43
N LYS A 82 -14.05 -7.00 8.95
CA LYS A 82 -14.72 -7.81 7.93
C LYS A 82 -13.93 -7.81 6.62
N GLU A 83 -13.45 -6.64 6.19
CA GLU A 83 -12.68 -6.49 4.97
C GLU A 83 -11.33 -7.21 5.05
N ILE A 84 -10.57 -7.01 6.14
CA ILE A 84 -9.29 -7.70 6.36
C ILE A 84 -9.48 -9.22 6.36
N LYS A 85 -10.48 -9.74 7.08
CA LYS A 85 -10.77 -11.18 7.07
C LYS A 85 -11.09 -11.71 5.67
N ARG A 86 -11.84 -10.94 4.87
CA ARG A 86 -12.16 -11.28 3.49
C ARG A 86 -10.91 -11.37 2.62
N GLN A 87 -10.05 -10.35 2.71
CA GLN A 87 -8.79 -10.30 1.93
C GLN A 87 -7.83 -11.40 2.36
N ILE A 88 -7.64 -11.63 3.67
CA ILE A 88 -6.81 -12.72 4.19
C ILE A 88 -7.26 -14.05 3.62
N ARG A 89 -8.56 -14.37 3.69
CA ARG A 89 -9.08 -15.64 3.15
C ARG A 89 -8.75 -15.83 1.67
N PHE A 90 -8.93 -14.78 0.83
CA PHE A 90 -8.59 -14.87 -0.59
C PHE A 90 -7.11 -15.09 -0.82
N CYS A 91 -6.26 -14.45 0.01
CA CYS A 91 -4.81 -14.63 -0.06
C CYS A 91 -4.40 -16.03 0.37
N GLU A 92 -4.89 -16.52 1.50
CA GLU A 92 -4.58 -17.87 2.03
C GLU A 92 -4.97 -18.96 1.04
N ASP A 93 -6.21 -18.90 0.51
CA ASP A 93 -6.71 -19.83 -0.48
C ASP A 93 -5.79 -19.93 -1.71
N GLU A 94 -5.25 -18.81 -2.17
CA GLU A 94 -4.40 -18.79 -3.35
C GLU A 94 -2.94 -19.14 -3.06
N ILE A 95 -2.39 -18.74 -1.90
CA ILE A 95 -1.05 -19.13 -1.45
C ILE A 95 -0.94 -20.66 -1.37
N ILE A 96 -1.96 -21.33 -0.80
CA ILE A 96 -2.01 -22.80 -0.71
C ILE A 96 -2.00 -23.43 -2.11
N LYS A 97 -2.77 -22.90 -3.06
CA LYS A 97 -2.79 -23.39 -4.46
C LYS A 97 -1.45 -23.19 -5.17
N CYS A 98 -0.68 -22.19 -4.78
CA CYS A 98 0.69 -21.96 -5.25
C CYS A 98 1.71 -22.91 -4.59
N ASN A 99 1.30 -23.85 -3.76
CA ASN A 99 2.17 -24.74 -2.98
C ASN A 99 3.17 -23.98 -2.07
N LYS A 100 2.75 -22.83 -1.55
CA LYS A 100 3.53 -22.03 -0.62
C LYS A 100 2.93 -22.08 0.80
N THR A 101 3.77 -21.89 1.81
CA THR A 101 3.31 -21.77 3.20
C THR A 101 2.71 -20.39 3.44
N ILE A 102 1.70 -20.30 4.29
CA ILE A 102 1.07 -19.01 4.68
C ILE A 102 1.95 -18.26 5.69
N THR A 103 2.70 -18.98 6.51
CA THR A 103 3.50 -18.41 7.60
C THR A 103 4.42 -17.29 7.09
N ASN A 104 4.36 -16.14 7.75
CA ASN A 104 5.15 -14.94 7.45
C ASN A 104 4.98 -14.37 6.03
N ARG A 105 3.82 -14.60 5.38
CA ARG A 105 3.54 -14.06 4.05
C ARG A 105 2.48 -12.97 4.03
N ILE A 106 1.55 -12.98 4.97
CA ILE A 106 0.48 -11.99 5.04
C ILE A 106 0.74 -11.10 6.25
N HIS A 107 0.92 -9.83 6.01
CA HIS A 107 1.25 -8.82 6.99
C HIS A 107 0.23 -7.68 6.97
N ARG A 108 0.03 -7.05 8.11
CA ARG A 108 -0.71 -5.78 8.27
C ARG A 108 0.24 -4.72 8.82
N PHE A 109 -0.02 -3.47 8.59
CA PHE A 109 0.80 -2.37 9.16
C PHE A 109 0.91 -2.53 10.69
N SER A 110 -0.19 -2.87 11.35
CA SER A 110 -0.26 -3.06 12.81
C SER A 110 0.63 -4.18 13.35
N ASP A 111 1.02 -5.15 12.54
CA ASP A 111 1.88 -6.26 12.96
C ASP A 111 3.31 -5.79 13.24
N PHE A 112 3.68 -4.60 12.75
CA PHE A 112 5.02 -4.03 12.88
C PHE A 112 5.12 -2.90 13.92
N LYS A 113 4.11 -2.67 14.74
CA LYS A 113 4.11 -1.61 15.78
C LYS A 113 5.27 -1.71 16.77
N ASN A 114 5.83 -2.91 16.98
CA ASN A 114 6.97 -3.17 17.85
C ASN A 114 8.26 -3.49 17.06
N ASN A 115 8.25 -3.36 15.74
CA ASN A 115 9.43 -3.58 14.91
C ASN A 115 10.31 -2.31 14.93
N ILE A 116 11.54 -2.42 15.36
CA ILE A 116 12.46 -1.27 15.54
C ILE A 116 12.65 -0.54 14.20
N SER A 117 12.91 -1.26 13.12
CA SER A 117 13.11 -0.65 11.79
C SER A 117 11.88 0.12 11.30
N TYR A 118 10.69 -0.44 11.52
CA TYR A 118 9.45 0.25 11.19
C TYR A 118 9.29 1.54 12.02
N ILE A 119 9.51 1.45 13.33
CA ILE A 119 9.36 2.58 14.25
C ILE A 119 10.31 3.72 13.89
N ASP A 120 11.57 3.42 13.61
CA ASP A 120 12.57 4.44 13.30
C ASP A 120 12.26 5.16 11.97
N ILE A 121 11.87 4.41 10.94
CA ILE A 121 11.46 5.00 9.66
C ILE A 121 10.17 5.82 9.85
N TYR A 122 9.19 5.28 10.59
CA TYR A 122 7.93 5.98 10.85
C TYR A 122 8.14 7.30 11.60
N LYS A 123 9.03 7.34 12.59
CA LYS A 123 9.40 8.60 13.29
C LYS A 123 9.96 9.63 12.33
N THR A 124 10.89 9.24 11.46
CA THR A 124 11.45 10.15 10.44
C THR A 124 10.36 10.71 9.53
N ILE A 125 9.39 9.88 9.13
CA ILE A 125 8.26 10.30 8.30
C ILE A 125 7.36 11.30 9.05
N VAL A 126 7.05 11.04 10.33
CA VAL A 126 6.24 11.94 11.16
C VAL A 126 6.95 13.26 11.41
N ASP A 127 8.25 13.23 11.65
CA ASP A 127 9.05 14.46 11.80
C ASP A 127 9.01 15.28 10.49
N GLN A 128 9.17 14.64 9.34
CA GLN A 128 9.05 15.31 8.04
C GLN A 128 7.63 15.88 7.83
N PHE A 129 6.59 15.13 8.20
CA PHE A 129 5.19 15.59 8.10
C PHE A 129 4.94 16.84 8.95
N ASN A 130 5.58 16.94 10.09
CA ASN A 130 5.43 18.10 11.00
C ASN A 130 6.29 19.30 10.62
N THR A 131 7.39 19.11 9.91
CA THR A 131 8.38 20.16 9.63
C THR A 131 8.42 20.64 8.19
N ASP A 132 7.94 19.83 7.23
CA ASP A 132 7.91 20.15 5.80
C ASP A 132 6.47 20.31 5.30
N SER A 133 6.06 21.57 5.06
CA SER A 133 4.71 21.89 4.59
C SER A 133 4.40 21.28 3.22
N ASN A 134 5.38 21.13 2.32
CA ASN A 134 5.16 20.53 1.00
C ASN A 134 4.88 19.04 1.11
N PHE A 135 5.64 18.33 1.96
CA PHE A 135 5.39 16.92 2.24
C PHE A 135 4.04 16.72 2.92
N LYS A 136 3.74 17.54 3.96
CA LYS A 136 2.44 17.54 4.63
C LYS A 136 1.30 17.71 3.64
N ASN A 137 1.33 18.74 2.80
CA ASN A 137 0.31 19.01 1.80
C ASN A 137 0.13 17.84 0.80
N SER A 138 1.22 17.19 0.41
CA SER A 138 1.16 16.01 -0.45
C SER A 138 0.47 14.81 0.24
N CYS A 139 0.73 14.59 1.53
CA CYS A 139 0.04 13.57 2.32
C CYS A 139 -1.45 13.88 2.49
N LEU A 140 -1.80 15.14 2.78
CA LEU A 140 -3.20 15.59 2.90
C LEU A 140 -3.95 15.45 1.57
N LYS A 141 -3.32 15.82 0.45
CA LYS A 141 -3.89 15.61 -0.89
C LYS A 141 -4.20 14.13 -1.18
N MET A 142 -3.27 13.24 -0.84
CA MET A 142 -3.48 11.79 -0.96
C MET A 142 -4.65 11.30 -0.11
N SER A 143 -4.74 11.80 1.12
CA SER A 143 -5.83 11.46 2.04
C SER A 143 -7.18 11.94 1.51
N LEU A 144 -7.23 13.15 0.96
CA LEU A 144 -8.43 13.69 0.31
C LEU A 144 -8.86 12.81 -0.88
N GLN A 145 -7.94 12.42 -1.75
CA GLN A 145 -8.22 11.52 -2.87
C GLN A 145 -8.76 10.16 -2.39
N ALA A 146 -8.17 9.60 -1.32
CA ALA A 146 -8.64 8.35 -0.72
C ALA A 146 -10.06 8.49 -0.16
N LEU A 147 -10.38 9.59 0.51
CA LEU A 147 -11.73 9.87 1.03
C LEU A 147 -12.74 10.05 -0.11
N GLN A 148 -12.40 10.86 -1.12
CA GLN A 148 -13.28 11.09 -2.27
C GLN A 148 -13.57 9.81 -3.06
N SER A 149 -12.57 8.95 -3.26
CA SER A 149 -12.77 7.67 -3.95
C SER A 149 -13.72 6.73 -3.24
N LYS A 150 -13.74 6.78 -1.90
CA LYS A 150 -14.60 5.94 -1.03
C LYS A 150 -15.93 6.61 -0.73
N GLY A 151 -15.97 7.94 -0.65
CA GLY A 151 -17.16 8.73 -0.32
C GLY A 151 -18.24 8.70 -1.40
N LYS A 152 -17.93 8.34 -2.65
CA LYS A 152 -18.92 8.19 -3.72
C LYS A 152 -20.05 7.22 -3.39
N ASN A 153 -19.86 6.36 -2.41
CA ASN A 153 -20.84 5.38 -1.93
C ASN A 153 -21.52 5.79 -0.60
N VAL A 154 -21.18 6.97 -0.07
CA VAL A 154 -21.72 7.47 1.21
C VAL A 154 -22.47 8.76 0.91
N ASN A 155 -23.80 8.72 1.06
CA ASN A 155 -24.73 9.83 0.78
C ASN A 155 -24.67 10.93 1.87
N THR A 156 -23.49 11.36 2.28
CA THR A 156 -23.33 12.39 3.30
C THR A 156 -22.46 13.52 2.77
N SER A 157 -22.98 14.74 2.83
CA SER A 157 -22.20 15.97 2.69
C SER A 157 -21.34 16.15 3.95
N ILE A 158 -20.20 15.44 4.02
CA ILE A 158 -19.26 15.58 5.11
C ILE A 158 -18.36 16.77 4.78
N GLU A 159 -18.32 17.74 5.67
CA GLU A 159 -17.33 18.81 5.59
C GLU A 159 -15.95 18.23 5.93
N ILE A 160 -15.05 18.26 4.94
CA ILE A 160 -13.68 17.77 5.10
C ILE A 160 -12.83 18.95 5.59
N THR A 161 -12.55 18.96 6.90
CA THR A 161 -11.66 19.95 7.53
C THR A 161 -10.20 19.50 7.46
N ASP A 162 -9.26 20.40 7.75
CA ASP A 162 -7.82 20.07 7.84
C ASP A 162 -7.56 19.00 8.91
N GLU A 163 -8.25 19.08 10.06
CA GLU A 163 -8.15 18.04 11.12
C GLU A 163 -8.60 16.68 10.63
N THR A 164 -9.67 16.63 9.85
CA THR A 164 -10.17 15.39 9.22
C THR A 164 -9.12 14.82 8.27
N LEU A 165 -8.48 15.68 7.47
CA LEU A 165 -7.42 15.25 6.54
C LEU A 165 -6.17 14.77 7.28
N GLU A 166 -5.74 15.44 8.35
CA GLU A 166 -4.60 15.01 9.16
C GLU A 166 -4.87 13.65 9.83
N TYR A 167 -6.10 13.45 10.31
CA TYR A 167 -6.49 12.14 10.86
C TYR A 167 -6.49 11.03 9.79
N ALA A 168 -7.00 11.33 8.60
CA ALA A 168 -6.94 10.41 7.47
C ALA A 168 -5.50 10.14 7.01
N ALA A 169 -4.60 11.14 7.10
CA ALA A 169 -3.21 11.02 6.68
C ALA A 169 -2.42 9.98 7.50
N GLN A 170 -2.83 9.68 8.73
CA GLN A 170 -2.21 8.62 9.54
C GLN A 170 -2.18 7.28 8.81
N TYR A 171 -3.18 6.99 7.96
CA TYR A 171 -3.19 5.81 7.11
C TYR A 171 -2.05 5.84 6.07
N VAL A 172 -1.85 6.99 5.42
CA VAL A 172 -0.78 7.19 4.43
C VAL A 172 0.59 7.10 5.10
N LEU A 173 0.75 7.76 6.27
CA LEU A 173 2.01 7.75 7.02
C LEU A 173 2.39 6.34 7.48
N ALA A 174 1.40 5.50 7.87
CA ALA A 174 1.65 4.13 8.30
C ALA A 174 2.14 3.20 7.16
N GLU A 175 1.83 3.52 5.92
CA GLU A 175 2.25 2.77 4.74
C GLU A 175 3.67 3.14 4.27
N LEU A 176 4.08 4.40 4.45
CA LEU A 176 5.34 4.93 3.93
C LEU A 176 6.60 4.18 4.38
N PRO A 177 6.73 3.62 5.61
CA PRO A 177 7.91 2.82 5.97
C PRO A 177 8.16 1.65 5.01
N PHE A 178 7.11 0.99 4.54
CA PHE A 178 7.23 -0.11 3.58
C PHE A 178 7.59 0.38 2.18
N PHE A 179 7.15 1.58 1.81
CA PHE A 179 7.53 2.20 0.56
C PHE A 179 9.00 2.62 0.55
N LEU A 180 9.50 3.18 1.66
CA LEU A 180 10.86 3.70 1.76
C LEU A 180 11.89 2.61 1.97
N ASN A 181 11.63 1.65 2.85
CA ASN A 181 12.60 0.63 3.23
C ASN A 181 11.93 -0.59 3.90
N ALA A 182 11.22 -1.38 3.15
CA ALA A 182 10.55 -2.58 3.68
C ALA A 182 11.54 -3.70 4.08
N ASN A 183 12.74 -3.73 3.51
CA ASN A 183 13.69 -4.84 3.67
C ASN A 183 13.96 -5.22 5.13
N PRO A 184 14.37 -4.29 6.02
CA PRO A 184 14.62 -4.62 7.41
C PRO A 184 13.33 -4.85 8.21
N ILE A 185 12.19 -4.37 7.71
CA ILE A 185 10.89 -4.53 8.37
C ILE A 185 10.41 -5.98 8.24
N ILE A 186 10.50 -6.55 7.03
CA ILE A 186 10.03 -7.90 6.71
C ILE A 186 11.17 -8.92 6.61
N ASN A 187 12.39 -8.52 6.99
CA ASN A 187 13.58 -9.37 7.00
C ASN A 187 13.92 -9.99 5.62
N THR A 188 14.05 -9.15 4.59
CA THR A 188 14.49 -9.53 3.24
C THR A 188 15.76 -8.79 2.85
N GLN A 189 16.51 -9.31 1.88
CA GLN A 189 17.73 -8.64 1.38
C GLN A 189 17.39 -7.45 0.48
N GLU A 190 16.39 -7.60 -0.37
CA GLU A 190 15.86 -6.59 -1.27
C GLU A 190 14.40 -6.92 -1.62
N THR A 191 13.61 -5.92 -1.96
CA THR A 191 12.23 -6.14 -2.33
C THR A 191 11.67 -5.07 -3.27
N LEU A 192 10.60 -5.43 -3.97
CA LEU A 192 9.77 -4.52 -4.74
C LEU A 192 8.39 -4.41 -4.11
N MET A 193 7.87 -3.21 -3.98
CA MET A 193 6.47 -3.01 -3.65
C MET A 193 5.67 -2.90 -4.95
N ALA A 194 4.68 -3.75 -5.13
CA ALA A 194 3.85 -3.80 -6.32
C ALA A 194 2.45 -3.27 -6.04
N TYR A 195 2.02 -2.30 -6.83
CA TYR A 195 0.68 -1.68 -6.76
C TYR A 195 -0.02 -1.70 -8.10
N HIS A 196 -1.35 -1.52 -8.08
CA HIS A 196 -2.19 -1.50 -9.30
C HIS A 196 -2.28 -0.13 -9.97
N ALA A 197 -1.80 0.92 -9.33
CA ALA A 197 -1.90 2.30 -9.81
C ALA A 197 -0.69 3.14 -9.38
N PRO A 198 -0.34 4.19 -10.11
CA PRO A 198 0.66 5.15 -9.69
C PRO A 198 0.27 5.80 -8.36
N TRP A 199 1.27 6.07 -7.54
CA TRP A 199 1.13 6.78 -6.28
C TRP A 199 1.86 8.12 -6.37
N GLU A 200 1.12 9.22 -6.47
CA GLU A 200 1.69 10.55 -6.69
C GLU A 200 2.72 10.91 -5.61
N LEU A 201 2.38 10.68 -4.34
CA LEU A 201 3.31 10.92 -3.23
C LEU A 201 4.60 10.10 -3.37
N GLY A 202 4.50 8.83 -3.73
CA GLY A 202 5.65 7.97 -3.99
C GLY A 202 6.49 8.45 -5.17
N THR A 203 5.86 8.93 -6.23
CA THR A 203 6.56 9.53 -7.38
C THR A 203 7.32 10.79 -6.96
N ASN A 204 6.73 11.64 -6.12
CA ASN A 204 7.37 12.85 -5.61
C ASN A 204 8.57 12.53 -4.72
N ILE A 205 8.49 11.49 -3.88
CA ILE A 205 9.62 11.01 -3.06
C ILE A 205 10.75 10.53 -3.97
N ILE A 206 10.44 9.73 -5.00
CA ILE A 206 11.43 9.19 -5.94
C ILE A 206 12.12 10.31 -6.74
N ASN A 207 11.41 11.40 -7.00
CA ASN A 207 11.93 12.57 -7.72
C ASN A 207 12.63 13.60 -6.78
N ASP A 208 13.02 13.17 -5.58
CA ASP A 208 13.74 13.99 -4.58
C ASP A 208 13.02 15.32 -4.22
N GLN A 209 11.68 15.34 -4.27
CA GLN A 209 10.90 16.54 -3.90
C GLN A 209 10.81 16.75 -2.38
N PHE A 210 11.20 15.76 -1.59
CA PHE A 210 11.18 15.80 -0.13
C PHE A 210 12.50 15.26 0.42
N ASN A 211 12.77 15.56 1.70
CA ASN A 211 13.94 15.01 2.39
C ASN A 211 13.72 13.55 2.86
N LEU A 212 13.06 12.76 2.03
CA LEU A 212 12.83 11.32 2.24
C LEU A 212 13.33 10.58 1.01
N LYS A 213 14.05 9.49 1.22
CA LYS A 213 14.62 8.69 0.13
C LYS A 213 14.24 7.22 0.26
N MET A 214 13.89 6.63 -0.87
CA MET A 214 13.74 5.20 -0.97
C MET A 214 15.13 4.53 -0.86
N ASN A 215 15.23 3.48 -0.06
CA ASN A 215 16.45 2.69 0.07
C ASN A 215 16.83 2.05 -1.28
N GLU A 216 18.12 1.92 -1.57
CA GLU A 216 18.62 1.33 -2.83
C GLU A 216 18.20 -0.14 -3.05
N LYS A 217 17.92 -0.88 -1.95
CA LYS A 217 17.42 -2.26 -1.97
C LYS A 217 15.89 -2.36 -2.02
N GLN A 218 15.22 -1.21 -2.08
CA GLN A 218 13.78 -1.07 -2.19
C GLN A 218 13.42 -0.57 -3.58
N GLY A 219 12.37 -1.12 -4.18
CA GLY A 219 11.81 -0.62 -5.42
C GLY A 219 10.30 -0.56 -5.39
N TYR A 220 9.73 0.11 -6.40
CA TYR A 220 8.29 0.25 -6.58
C TYR A 220 7.93 -0.02 -8.05
N ILE A 221 6.89 -0.81 -8.27
CA ILE A 221 6.40 -1.16 -9.60
C ILE A 221 4.87 -1.03 -9.67
N ILE A 222 4.39 -0.76 -10.86
CA ILE A 222 2.96 -0.70 -11.15
C ILE A 222 2.59 -1.91 -11.99
N LEU A 223 1.54 -2.63 -11.56
CA LEU A 223 0.99 -3.78 -12.26
C LEU A 223 -0.35 -3.39 -12.90
N THR A 224 -0.39 -3.37 -14.22
CA THR A 224 -1.62 -3.12 -14.99
C THR A 224 -2.06 -4.41 -15.66
N GLU A 225 -3.32 -4.85 -15.48
CA GLU A 225 -3.85 -5.99 -16.23
C GLU A 225 -3.85 -5.68 -17.72
N LYS A 226 -3.46 -6.65 -18.55
CA LYS A 226 -3.55 -6.52 -20.01
C LYS A 226 -5.03 -6.46 -20.40
N GLY A 227 -5.42 -5.36 -20.99
CA GLY A 227 -6.82 -5.07 -21.35
C GLY A 227 -7.45 -3.95 -20.52
N ASP A 228 -6.89 -3.59 -19.37
CA ASP A 228 -7.25 -2.36 -18.66
C ASP A 228 -6.62 -1.15 -19.39
N ASN A 229 -7.44 -0.38 -20.08
CA ASN A 229 -7.01 0.93 -20.60
C ASN A 229 -6.89 1.89 -19.41
N TYR A 230 -5.69 2.05 -18.89
CA TYR A 230 -5.40 3.09 -17.92
C TYR A 230 -5.52 4.44 -18.61
N VAL A 231 -6.65 5.11 -18.44
CA VAL A 231 -6.76 6.53 -18.76
C VAL A 231 -5.84 7.25 -17.78
N LYS A 232 -4.68 7.69 -18.25
CA LYS A 232 -3.85 8.63 -17.51
C LYS A 232 -4.73 9.84 -17.21
N SER A 233 -5.21 9.96 -15.98
CA SER A 233 -5.71 11.23 -15.49
C SER A 233 -4.52 12.18 -15.46
N VAL A 234 -4.50 13.10 -16.42
CA VAL A 234 -3.60 14.25 -16.54
C VAL A 234 -3.87 15.20 -15.39
#